data_556ae7c3ce2c76c82dad6f0b057460af
#
_entry.id   556ae7c3ce2c76c82dad6f0b057460af
#
_cell.length_a   1.000
_cell.length_b   1.000
_cell.length_c   1.000
_cell.angle_alpha   90.00
_cell.angle_beta   90.00
_cell.angle_gamma   90.00
#
_symmetry.space_group_name_H-M   'P 1'
#
loop_
_entity.id
_entity.type
_entity.pdbx_description
1 polymer ?
#
loop_
_entity_poly.entity_id
_entity_poly.type
_entity_poly.pdbx_seq_one_letter_code
_entity_poly.pdbx_strand_id
1 'polypeptide(L)'
;LDNAITDWPAMGDGDAWLQVGGVKLGVDGGFEGGLMRKSYEEPWGENGTFYGLQTVPRETFFETVRQLHQRKWRVATHAVGDAAIDLVLDAYETVGADTPLDELRWVIEHGFIAQPDHFPRMTDLGLVVTLQNHLYVAAPSLVQYWGVERVALTSPARAYLDAGIPISLGTDS
;
A
#
# COMPACT_ATOMS: atom_id res chain seq x y z
N LEU A 1 4.25 -12.75 17.37
CA LEU A 1 4.91 -11.52 16.92
C LEU A 1 5.52 -10.73 18.07
N ASP A 2 4.98 -10.82 19.29
CA ASP A 2 5.40 -9.97 20.42
C ASP A 2 6.88 -10.05 20.80
N ASN A 3 7.55 -11.17 20.56
CA ASN A 3 8.97 -11.33 20.87
C ASN A 3 9.93 -10.95 19.72
N ALA A 4 9.44 -10.88 18.48
CA ALA A 4 10.30 -10.66 17.32
C ALA A 4 10.70 -9.20 17.12
N ILE A 5 9.86 -8.26 17.53
CA ILE A 5 10.07 -6.81 17.31
C ILE A 5 10.84 -6.17 18.49
N THR A 6 10.84 -6.82 19.65
CA THR A 6 11.42 -6.28 20.90
C THR A 6 12.95 -6.07 20.79
N ASP A 7 13.62 -6.95 20.05
CA ASP A 7 15.08 -6.95 19.91
C ASP A 7 15.56 -6.28 18.61
N TRP A 8 14.64 -5.63 17.87
CA TRP A 8 15.03 -4.92 16.67
C TRP A 8 15.78 -3.63 17.00
N PRO A 9 16.77 -3.23 16.17
CA PRO A 9 17.42 -1.93 16.30
C PRO A 9 16.39 -0.81 16.21
N ALA A 10 16.67 0.34 16.78
CA ALA A 10 15.76 1.48 16.64
C ALA A 10 15.80 2.05 15.20
N MET A 11 14.71 2.67 14.78
CA MET A 11 14.71 3.39 13.51
C MET A 11 15.73 4.53 13.57
N GLY A 12 16.60 4.60 12.55
CA GLY A 12 17.71 5.54 12.49
C GLY A 12 19.02 5.00 13.04
N ASP A 13 19.03 3.83 13.70
CA ASP A 13 20.28 3.18 14.11
C ASP A 13 21.17 2.90 12.90
N GLY A 14 22.46 3.10 13.08
CA GLY A 14 23.44 2.87 12.05
C GLY A 14 24.47 3.99 11.93
N ASP A 15 25.11 4.09 10.76
CA ASP A 15 26.15 5.07 10.49
C ASP A 15 25.94 5.75 9.10
N ALA A 16 26.95 6.42 8.59
CA ALA A 16 26.89 7.09 7.27
C ALA A 16 26.74 6.13 6.08
N TRP A 17 26.97 4.83 6.28
CA TRP A 17 26.96 3.81 5.22
C TRP A 17 25.72 2.91 5.27
N LEU A 18 25.20 2.67 6.46
CA LEU A 18 24.04 1.79 6.67
C LEU A 18 23.19 2.32 7.81
N GLN A 19 21.91 2.54 7.53
CA GLN A 19 20.93 2.97 8.54
C GLN A 19 19.66 2.13 8.45
N VAL A 20 19.04 1.89 9.59
CA VAL A 20 17.72 1.27 9.68
C VAL A 20 16.66 2.32 9.33
N GLY A 21 16.06 2.22 8.14
CA GLY A 21 15.19 3.27 7.57
C GLY A 21 13.70 3.04 7.75
N GLY A 22 13.27 1.81 8.02
CA GLY A 22 11.84 1.47 8.14
C GLY A 22 11.56 -0.01 7.96
N VAL A 23 10.29 -0.38 8.02
CA VAL A 23 9.81 -1.75 7.84
C VAL A 23 8.90 -1.83 6.62
N LYS A 24 9.12 -2.85 5.76
CA LYS A 24 8.23 -3.16 4.64
C LYS A 24 7.24 -4.24 5.04
N LEU A 25 5.96 -3.97 4.78
CA LEU A 25 4.84 -4.91 4.92
C LEU A 25 4.19 -5.14 3.56
N GLY A 26 3.28 -6.12 3.49
CA GLY A 26 2.45 -6.37 2.32
C GLY A 26 1.09 -6.90 2.74
N VAL A 27 0.03 -6.54 2.01
CA VAL A 27 -1.35 -6.96 2.32
C VAL A 27 -2.00 -7.72 1.18
N ASP A 28 -1.51 -7.60 -0.05
CA ASP A 28 -2.06 -8.29 -1.22
C ASP A 28 -0.98 -8.83 -2.15
N GLY A 29 -1.40 -9.38 -3.29
CA GLY A 29 -0.50 -9.88 -4.32
C GLY A 29 -0.09 -8.82 -5.33
N GLY A 30 0.64 -9.23 -6.37
CA GLY A 30 1.00 -8.39 -7.51
C GLY A 30 -0.17 -8.17 -8.48
N PHE A 31 0.15 -8.08 -9.78
CA PHE A 31 -0.86 -7.80 -10.82
C PHE A 31 -1.97 -8.85 -10.89
N GLU A 32 -1.60 -10.11 -10.73
CA GLU A 32 -2.51 -11.25 -10.79
C GLU A 32 -3.24 -11.49 -9.48
N GLY A 33 -2.87 -10.80 -8.43
CA GLY A 33 -3.35 -11.06 -7.08
C GLY A 33 -3.68 -9.80 -6.28
N GLY A 34 -3.67 -8.61 -6.88
CA GLY A 34 -4.08 -7.38 -6.19
C GLY A 34 -5.50 -7.49 -5.66
N LEU A 35 -5.71 -7.17 -4.39
CA LEU A 35 -7.01 -7.30 -3.74
C LEU A 35 -7.94 -6.16 -4.15
N MET A 36 -9.04 -6.51 -4.82
CA MET A 36 -9.95 -5.57 -5.46
C MET A 36 -11.31 -5.49 -4.76
N ARG A 37 -11.97 -4.32 -4.85
CA ARG A 37 -13.39 -4.14 -4.43
C ARG A 37 -14.37 -4.88 -5.34
N LYS A 38 -13.99 -5.12 -6.61
CA LYS A 38 -14.77 -5.88 -7.58
C LYS A 38 -13.97 -7.09 -8.06
N SER A 39 -14.65 -8.18 -8.43
CA SER A 39 -14.01 -9.36 -8.99
C SER A 39 -13.18 -9.04 -10.24
N TYR A 40 -12.23 -9.90 -10.53
CA TYR A 40 -11.46 -9.87 -11.77
C TYR A 40 -12.37 -10.14 -12.97
N GLU A 41 -11.90 -9.78 -14.17
CA GLU A 41 -12.57 -10.13 -15.42
C GLU A 41 -12.47 -11.65 -15.71
N GLU A 42 -13.47 -12.19 -16.42
CA GLU A 42 -13.42 -13.60 -16.79
C GLU A 42 -12.36 -13.88 -17.85
N PRO A 43 -11.68 -15.02 -17.82
CA PRO A 43 -11.93 -16.19 -16.94
C PRO A 43 -11.27 -16.11 -15.55
N TRP A 44 -10.49 -15.08 -15.25
CA TRP A 44 -9.75 -14.96 -13.97
C TRP A 44 -10.66 -14.62 -12.78
N GLY A 45 -11.83 -14.07 -13.06
CA GLY A 45 -12.83 -13.73 -12.04
C GLY A 45 -13.51 -14.93 -11.38
N GLU A 46 -13.31 -16.15 -11.91
CA GLU A 46 -13.86 -17.38 -11.35
C GLU A 46 -15.38 -17.29 -11.09
N ASN A 47 -16.12 -16.86 -12.11
CA ASN A 47 -17.56 -16.58 -12.04
C ASN A 47 -17.92 -15.49 -10.98
N GLY A 48 -17.08 -14.48 -10.86
CA GLY A 48 -17.30 -13.34 -9.95
C GLY A 48 -16.91 -13.61 -8.50
N THR A 49 -16.14 -14.66 -8.22
CA THR A 49 -15.73 -15.03 -6.84
C THR A 49 -14.29 -14.67 -6.52
N PHE A 50 -13.43 -14.42 -7.52
CA PHE A 50 -12.06 -14.03 -7.29
C PHE A 50 -11.90 -12.50 -7.28
N TYR A 51 -11.45 -11.99 -6.13
CA TYR A 51 -11.21 -10.56 -5.87
C TYR A 51 -9.75 -10.22 -5.66
N GLY A 52 -8.84 -11.16 -5.91
CA GLY A 52 -7.42 -11.07 -5.59
C GLY A 52 -7.08 -11.79 -4.29
N LEU A 53 -5.87 -11.57 -3.80
CA LEU A 53 -5.29 -12.30 -2.67
C LEU A 53 -5.03 -11.35 -1.51
N GLN A 54 -5.68 -11.59 -0.39
CA GLN A 54 -5.27 -10.98 0.87
C GLN A 54 -4.18 -11.87 1.50
N THR A 55 -2.95 -11.35 1.61
CA THR A 55 -1.76 -12.14 2.01
C THR A 55 -1.56 -12.21 3.52
N VAL A 56 -2.26 -11.36 4.28
CA VAL A 56 -2.20 -11.33 5.73
C VAL A 56 -3.62 -11.15 6.30
N PRO A 57 -4.00 -11.86 7.37
CA PRO A 57 -5.28 -11.61 8.04
C PRO A 57 -5.37 -10.17 8.55
N ARG A 58 -6.57 -9.56 8.43
CA ARG A 58 -6.82 -8.17 8.83
C ARG A 58 -6.34 -7.88 10.25
N GLU A 59 -6.70 -8.72 11.20
CA GLU A 59 -6.37 -8.56 12.62
C GLU A 59 -4.87 -8.59 12.86
N THR A 60 -4.16 -9.48 12.16
CA THR A 60 -2.68 -9.59 12.23
C THR A 60 -2.02 -8.33 11.68
N PHE A 61 -2.51 -7.82 10.55
CA PHE A 61 -1.99 -6.60 9.95
C PHE A 61 -2.18 -5.39 10.88
N PHE A 62 -3.39 -5.19 11.42
CA PHE A 62 -3.71 -4.10 12.34
C PHE A 62 -2.83 -4.14 13.60
N GLU A 63 -2.66 -5.33 14.18
CA GLU A 63 -1.80 -5.50 15.37
C GLU A 63 -0.33 -5.19 15.05
N THR A 64 0.17 -5.64 13.89
CA THR A 64 1.54 -5.34 13.45
C THR A 64 1.74 -3.83 13.27
N VAL A 65 0.81 -3.17 12.59
CA VAL A 65 0.82 -1.71 12.38
C VAL A 65 0.82 -0.98 13.72
N ARG A 66 -0.03 -1.39 14.66
CA ARG A 66 -0.11 -0.80 16.00
C ARG A 66 1.22 -0.92 16.76
N GLN A 67 1.86 -2.08 16.73
CA GLN A 67 3.15 -2.30 17.39
C GLN A 67 4.27 -1.45 16.78
N LEU A 68 4.31 -1.34 15.46
CA LEU A 68 5.30 -0.51 14.76
C LEU A 68 5.09 0.98 15.03
N HIS A 69 3.84 1.43 15.05
CA HIS A 69 3.49 2.82 15.39
C HIS A 69 3.93 3.19 16.81
N GLN A 70 3.64 2.35 17.80
CA GLN A 70 4.06 2.56 19.20
C GLN A 70 5.57 2.71 19.35
N ARG A 71 6.34 2.08 18.47
CA ARG A 71 7.80 2.15 18.42
C ARG A 71 8.33 3.23 17.49
N LYS A 72 7.46 4.05 16.91
CA LYS A 72 7.79 5.14 15.98
C LYS A 72 8.56 4.65 14.74
N TRP A 73 8.28 3.43 14.29
CA TRP A 73 8.84 2.92 13.06
C TRP A 73 8.17 3.57 11.84
N ARG A 74 8.96 3.87 10.84
CA ARG A 74 8.45 4.14 9.49
C ARG A 74 7.96 2.84 8.88
N VAL A 75 6.77 2.86 8.30
CA VAL A 75 6.17 1.69 7.64
C VAL A 75 5.93 2.00 6.18
N ALA A 76 6.32 1.07 5.31
CA ALA A 76 5.97 1.06 3.89
C ALA A 76 5.16 -0.21 3.61
N THR A 77 3.93 -0.07 3.14
CA THR A 77 3.05 -1.21 2.88
C THR A 77 2.75 -1.36 1.40
N HIS A 78 3.09 -2.52 0.85
CA HIS A 78 2.67 -2.94 -0.49
C HIS A 78 1.15 -3.08 -0.54
N ALA A 79 0.52 -2.35 -1.45
CA ALA A 79 -0.91 -2.42 -1.72
C ALA A 79 -1.18 -2.09 -3.20
N VAL A 80 -1.61 -3.08 -3.96
CA VAL A 80 -1.87 -3.00 -5.41
C VAL A 80 -3.32 -2.66 -5.70
N GLY A 81 -4.25 -3.44 -5.17
CA GLY A 81 -5.68 -3.28 -5.41
C GLY A 81 -6.33 -2.20 -4.57
N ASP A 82 -7.48 -1.73 -5.01
CA ASP A 82 -8.25 -0.70 -4.31
C ASP A 82 -8.75 -1.16 -2.93
N ALA A 83 -9.14 -2.43 -2.77
CA ALA A 83 -9.50 -2.98 -1.47
C ALA A 83 -8.28 -3.23 -0.57
N ALA A 84 -7.09 -3.46 -1.14
CA ALA A 84 -5.85 -3.49 -0.38
C ALA A 84 -5.50 -2.11 0.18
N ILE A 85 -5.70 -1.06 -0.61
CA ILE A 85 -5.53 0.33 -0.18
C ILE A 85 -6.51 0.66 0.96
N ASP A 86 -7.78 0.22 0.86
CA ASP A 86 -8.74 0.34 1.96
C ASP A 86 -8.22 -0.28 3.26
N LEU A 87 -7.74 -1.52 3.18
CA LEU A 87 -7.23 -2.26 4.33
C LEU A 87 -6.07 -1.51 5.01
N VAL A 88 -5.15 -0.96 4.19
CA VAL A 88 -4.01 -0.18 4.70
C VAL A 88 -4.48 1.11 5.36
N LEU A 89 -5.36 1.86 4.69
CA LEU A 89 -5.87 3.12 5.22
C LEU A 89 -6.66 2.91 6.52
N ASP A 90 -7.51 1.88 6.59
CA ASP A 90 -8.24 1.55 7.83
C ASP A 90 -7.30 1.29 9.01
N ALA A 91 -6.21 0.55 8.77
CA ALA A 91 -5.22 0.29 9.81
C ALA A 91 -4.45 1.56 10.22
N TYR A 92 -4.05 2.37 9.24
CA TYR A 92 -3.29 3.60 9.48
C TYR A 92 -4.13 4.66 10.20
N GLU A 93 -5.40 4.81 9.84
CA GLU A 93 -6.35 5.69 10.54
C GLU A 93 -6.55 5.28 12.00
N THR A 94 -6.62 3.98 12.26
CA THR A 94 -6.78 3.46 13.63
C THR A 94 -5.65 3.90 14.55
N VAL A 95 -4.41 3.89 14.07
CA VAL A 95 -3.24 4.31 14.87
C VAL A 95 -2.98 5.81 14.78
N GLY A 96 -3.29 6.44 13.65
CA GLY A 96 -3.17 7.88 13.43
C GLY A 96 -4.12 8.71 14.27
N ALA A 97 -5.24 8.13 14.72
CA ALA A 97 -6.18 8.78 15.63
C ALA A 97 -5.57 9.13 17.00
N ASP A 98 -4.64 8.29 17.46
CA ASP A 98 -3.97 8.49 18.76
C ASP A 98 -2.73 9.39 18.65
N THR A 99 -1.99 9.25 17.56
CA THR A 99 -0.75 10.01 17.29
C THR A 99 -0.56 10.19 15.79
N PRO A 100 -0.39 11.42 15.30
CA PRO A 100 -0.25 11.70 13.87
C PRO A 100 0.90 10.94 13.20
N LEU A 101 0.71 10.56 11.93
CA LEU A 101 1.68 9.81 11.12
C LEU A 101 2.56 10.71 10.25
N ASP A 102 2.24 11.98 10.11
CA ASP A 102 2.87 12.93 9.18
C ASP A 102 4.39 13.04 9.36
N GLU A 103 4.87 13.07 10.60
CA GLU A 103 6.31 13.09 10.88
C GLU A 103 7.02 11.78 10.54
N LEU A 104 6.29 10.66 10.58
CA LEU A 104 6.82 9.33 10.29
C LEU A 104 6.93 9.03 8.79
N ARG A 105 6.20 9.79 7.96
CA ARG A 105 6.17 9.63 6.50
C ARG A 105 5.91 8.19 6.10
N TRP A 106 4.81 7.64 6.56
CA TRP A 106 4.41 6.28 6.19
C TRP A 106 4.06 6.22 4.71
N VAL A 107 4.28 5.05 4.10
CA VAL A 107 4.26 4.88 2.66
C VAL A 107 3.24 3.83 2.26
N ILE A 108 2.48 4.11 1.20
CA ILE A 108 1.82 3.09 0.40
C ILE A 108 2.71 2.83 -0.81
N GLU A 109 3.23 1.61 -0.91
CA GLU A 109 3.97 1.14 -2.05
C GLU A 109 3.01 0.68 -3.15
N HIS A 110 3.28 1.10 -4.35
CA HIS A 110 2.51 0.89 -5.56
C HIS A 110 1.28 1.80 -5.67
N GLY A 111 0.28 1.64 -4.81
CA GLY A 111 -0.93 2.46 -4.86
C GLY A 111 -1.56 2.50 -6.26
N PHE A 112 -1.55 1.33 -6.98
CA PHE A 112 -1.80 1.32 -8.41
C PHE A 112 -3.22 1.71 -8.79
N ILE A 113 -4.22 1.28 -8.01
CA ILE A 113 -5.64 1.52 -8.32
C ILE A 113 -6.29 2.33 -7.20
N ALA A 114 -5.71 3.51 -6.89
CA ALA A 114 -6.36 4.40 -5.93
C ALA A 114 -7.66 4.96 -6.49
N GLN A 115 -8.70 4.94 -5.67
CA GLN A 115 -10.01 5.48 -5.96
C GLN A 115 -10.13 6.92 -5.42
N PRO A 116 -11.07 7.74 -5.92
CA PRO A 116 -11.25 9.11 -5.46
C PRO A 116 -11.43 9.28 -3.95
N ASP A 117 -12.03 8.31 -3.28
CA ASP A 117 -12.25 8.30 -1.83
C ASP A 117 -10.99 8.02 -1.01
N HIS A 118 -9.94 7.47 -1.63
CA HIS A 118 -8.66 7.24 -0.94
C HIS A 118 -7.84 8.51 -0.76
N PHE A 119 -7.88 9.45 -1.73
CA PHE A 119 -7.00 10.63 -1.72
C PHE A 119 -7.16 11.50 -0.46
N PRO A 120 -8.37 11.90 -0.03
CA PRO A 120 -8.50 12.68 1.19
C PRO A 120 -7.97 11.91 2.42
N ARG A 121 -8.22 10.62 2.52
CA ARG A 121 -7.71 9.78 3.63
C ARG A 121 -6.18 9.77 3.67
N MET A 122 -5.52 9.61 2.51
CA MET A 122 -4.07 9.64 2.40
C MET A 122 -3.50 11.01 2.77
N THR A 123 -4.15 12.09 2.34
CA THR A 123 -3.74 13.47 2.64
C THR A 123 -3.85 13.74 4.14
N ASP A 124 -4.96 13.38 4.76
CA ASP A 124 -5.22 13.58 6.19
C ASP A 124 -4.20 12.84 7.08
N LEU A 125 -3.71 11.69 6.60
CA LEU A 125 -2.69 10.88 7.27
C LEU A 125 -1.25 11.33 6.96
N GLY A 126 -1.04 12.27 6.04
CA GLY A 126 0.29 12.71 5.62
C GLY A 126 1.13 11.63 4.95
N LEU A 127 0.48 10.72 4.19
CA LEU A 127 1.17 9.58 3.56
C LEU A 127 1.98 10.00 2.34
N VAL A 128 2.95 9.16 2.01
CA VAL A 128 3.71 9.20 0.76
C VAL A 128 3.32 7.99 -0.08
N VAL A 129 3.34 8.11 -1.41
CA VAL A 129 3.09 6.98 -2.31
C VAL A 129 4.30 6.76 -3.20
N THR A 130 4.70 5.50 -3.40
CA THR A 130 5.72 5.15 -4.39
C THR A 130 5.05 4.53 -5.61
N LEU A 131 5.41 4.99 -6.80
CA LEU A 131 4.84 4.52 -8.05
C LEU A 131 5.91 3.88 -8.93
N GLN A 132 5.51 2.88 -9.71
CA GLN A 132 6.36 2.19 -10.65
C GLN A 132 5.78 2.28 -12.07
N ASN A 133 6.65 2.44 -13.05
CA ASN A 133 6.27 2.65 -14.45
C ASN A 133 6.12 1.34 -15.25
N HIS A 134 6.52 0.19 -14.71
CA HIS A 134 6.47 -1.09 -15.42
C HIS A 134 5.04 -1.56 -15.76
N LEU A 135 4.02 -1.01 -15.11
CA LEU A 135 2.61 -1.23 -15.48
C LEU A 135 2.27 -0.82 -16.90
N TYR A 136 3.03 0.11 -17.49
CA TYR A 136 2.85 0.46 -18.88
C TYR A 136 3.12 -0.75 -19.80
N VAL A 137 4.15 -1.53 -19.50
CA VAL A 137 4.47 -2.75 -20.26
C VAL A 137 3.46 -3.86 -19.98
N ALA A 138 2.94 -3.94 -18.77
CA ALA A 138 1.96 -4.94 -18.37
C ALA A 138 0.51 -4.60 -18.82
N ALA A 139 0.25 -3.40 -19.31
CA ALA A 139 -1.10 -2.92 -19.61
C ALA A 139 -1.97 -3.88 -20.46
N PRO A 140 -1.46 -4.57 -21.50
CA PRO A 140 -2.28 -5.54 -22.25
C PRO A 140 -2.79 -6.69 -21.39
N SER A 141 -1.98 -7.18 -20.45
CA SER A 141 -2.39 -8.25 -19.52
C SER A 141 -3.34 -7.70 -18.45
N LEU A 142 -3.08 -6.50 -17.95
CA LEU A 142 -3.94 -5.86 -16.95
C LEU A 142 -5.36 -5.61 -17.48
N VAL A 143 -5.52 -5.26 -18.75
CA VAL A 143 -6.84 -5.12 -19.39
C VAL A 143 -7.61 -6.44 -19.33
N GLN A 144 -6.92 -7.56 -19.50
CA GLN A 144 -7.56 -8.88 -19.42
C GLN A 144 -8.00 -9.23 -18.00
N TYR A 145 -7.16 -8.90 -17.00
CA TYR A 145 -7.43 -9.25 -15.60
C TYR A 145 -8.43 -8.32 -14.93
N TRP A 146 -8.28 -7.02 -15.17
CA TRP A 146 -8.97 -5.96 -14.43
C TRP A 146 -10.05 -5.25 -15.22
N GLY A 147 -10.05 -5.39 -16.55
CA GLY A 147 -10.91 -4.63 -17.45
C GLY A 147 -10.40 -3.22 -17.75
N VAL A 148 -10.90 -2.65 -18.81
CA VAL A 148 -10.46 -1.33 -19.34
C VAL A 148 -10.66 -0.21 -18.33
N GLU A 149 -11.78 -0.21 -17.60
CA GLU A 149 -12.12 0.85 -16.64
C GLU A 149 -11.10 0.93 -15.49
N ARG A 150 -10.72 -0.23 -14.90
CA ARG A 150 -9.75 -0.26 -13.80
C ARG A 150 -8.33 0.07 -14.28
N VAL A 151 -7.97 -0.44 -15.46
CA VAL A 151 -6.65 -0.14 -16.04
C VAL A 151 -6.48 1.35 -16.33
N ALA A 152 -7.54 2.04 -16.72
CA ALA A 152 -7.51 3.49 -16.92
C ALA A 152 -7.22 4.29 -15.63
N LEU A 153 -7.41 3.68 -14.46
CA LEU A 153 -7.11 4.29 -13.16
C LEU A 153 -5.71 3.95 -12.64
N THR A 154 -4.92 3.18 -13.40
CA THR A 154 -3.65 2.65 -12.91
C THR A 154 -2.59 3.74 -12.76
N SER A 155 -1.86 3.68 -11.64
CA SER A 155 -0.76 4.61 -11.33
C SER A 155 -1.14 6.08 -11.50
N PRO A 156 -2.16 6.59 -10.79
CA PRO A 156 -2.75 7.90 -11.02
C PRO A 156 -1.86 9.03 -10.45
N ALA A 157 -0.61 9.14 -10.94
CA ALA A 157 0.40 10.08 -10.44
C ALA A 157 -0.10 11.53 -10.40
N ARG A 158 -0.85 11.94 -11.44
CA ARG A 158 -1.41 13.30 -11.50
C ARG A 158 -2.44 13.52 -10.39
N ALA A 159 -3.31 12.54 -10.14
CA ALA A 159 -4.33 12.65 -9.10
C ALA A 159 -3.71 12.72 -7.68
N TYR A 160 -2.64 11.94 -7.42
CA TYR A 160 -1.89 12.05 -6.18
C TYR A 160 -1.31 13.46 -5.98
N LEU A 161 -0.66 14.02 -7.01
CA LEU A 161 -0.09 15.36 -6.93
C LEU A 161 -1.15 16.44 -6.75
N ASP A 162 -2.28 16.35 -7.46
CA ASP A 162 -3.39 17.29 -7.32
C ASP A 162 -4.06 17.23 -5.94
N ALA A 163 -4.01 16.08 -5.28
CA ALA A 163 -4.44 15.90 -3.89
C ALA A 163 -3.37 16.35 -2.85
N GLY A 164 -2.19 16.79 -3.29
CA GLY A 164 -1.10 17.20 -2.41
C GLY A 164 -0.32 16.04 -1.78
N ILE A 165 -0.50 14.82 -2.30
CA ILE A 165 0.18 13.63 -1.79
C ILE A 165 1.56 13.54 -2.44
N PRO A 166 2.66 13.53 -1.65
CA PRO A 166 4.00 13.34 -2.19
C PRO A 166 4.15 11.98 -2.86
N ILE A 167 4.76 11.95 -4.04
CA ILE A 167 5.06 10.71 -4.74
C ILE A 167 6.57 10.51 -4.92
N SER A 168 6.99 9.26 -4.96
CA SER A 168 8.32 8.81 -5.35
C SER A 168 8.18 7.84 -6.51
N LEU A 169 9.19 7.75 -7.36
CA LEU A 169 9.20 6.87 -8.51
C LEU A 169 10.33 5.85 -8.38
N GLY A 170 10.05 4.62 -8.79
CA GLY A 170 11.02 3.53 -8.81
C GLY A 170 10.71 2.54 -9.93
N THR A 171 11.60 1.58 -10.14
CA THR A 171 11.40 0.51 -11.16
C THR A 171 10.78 -0.74 -10.58
N ASP A 172 11.08 -1.04 -9.31
CA ASP A 172 10.70 -2.30 -8.66
C ASP A 172 11.24 -3.53 -9.40
N SER A 173 12.49 -3.43 -9.90
CA SER A 173 13.18 -4.44 -10.71
C SER A 173 14.49 -4.87 -10.05
#